data_c5a8225544a85ba5e9273998f56b3c75
#
_entry.id   c5a8225544a85ba5e9273998f56b3c75
#
_cell.length_a   1.000
_cell.length_b   1.000
_cell.length_c   1.000
_cell.angle_alpha   90.00
_cell.angle_beta   90.00
_cell.angle_gamma   90.00
#
_symmetry.space_group_name_H-M   'P 1'
#
loop_
_entity.id
_entity.type
_entity.pdbx_description
1 polymer ?
#
loop_
_entity_poly.entity_id
_entity_poly.type
_entity_poly.pdbx_seq_one_letter_code
_entity_poly.pdbx_strand_id
1 'polypeptide(L)'
;WDEEFYECIQDIAKHPVVLRMKLYPHHGNTNCYQHCLHVSYYNYVWCRFFHLDAKSAARGGMLHDLFLYDWHTHAKETGQRFHGLTHPKTALNHACRLFPLNDIEKDVIRAHMWPVTFFSIPHTKEGWIITLTDKYCGAFESMKENRRISGKNFVELM
;
A
#
# COMPACT_ATOMS: atom_id res chain seq x y z
N TRP A 1 6.96 8.71 14.49
CA TRP A 1 7.68 7.97 13.44
C TRP A 1 9.17 7.93 13.74
N ASP A 2 9.79 6.83 13.35
CA ASP A 2 11.23 6.62 13.41
C ASP A 2 11.94 7.51 12.38
N GLU A 3 12.94 8.27 12.79
CA GLU A 3 13.69 9.19 11.92
C GLU A 3 14.42 8.44 10.80
N GLU A 4 15.04 7.29 11.11
CA GLU A 4 15.71 6.45 10.12
C GLU A 4 14.73 5.91 9.07
N PHE A 5 13.52 5.55 9.47
CA PHE A 5 12.46 5.18 8.53
C PHE A 5 12.12 6.33 7.59
N TYR A 6 11.91 7.52 8.15
CA TYR A 6 11.54 8.69 7.35
C TYR A 6 12.63 9.04 6.33
N GLU A 7 13.90 8.94 6.69
CA GLU A 7 15.01 9.15 5.77
C GLU A 7 14.98 8.19 4.57
N CYS A 8 14.47 6.97 4.74
CA CYS A 8 14.36 6.00 3.66
C CYS A 8 13.33 6.40 2.58
N ILE A 9 12.28 7.13 2.96
CA ILE A 9 11.13 7.39 2.09
C ILE A 9 10.86 8.86 1.80
N GLN A 10 11.58 9.81 2.39
CA GLN A 10 11.23 11.23 2.35
C GLN A 10 11.15 11.81 0.92
N ASP A 11 11.99 11.36 0.01
CA ASP A 11 11.96 11.76 -1.40
C ASP A 11 10.66 11.31 -2.08
N ILE A 12 10.19 10.11 -1.76
CA ILE A 12 8.93 9.56 -2.25
C ILE A 12 7.74 10.23 -1.55
N ALA A 13 7.76 10.30 -0.22
CA ALA A 13 6.67 10.81 0.59
C ALA A 13 6.32 12.28 0.29
N LYS A 14 7.31 13.07 -0.10
CA LYS A 14 7.15 14.50 -0.46
C LYS A 14 6.89 14.73 -1.94
N HIS A 15 6.97 13.71 -2.78
CA HIS A 15 6.78 13.87 -4.22
C HIS A 15 5.34 14.30 -4.56
N PRO A 16 5.13 15.32 -5.41
CA PRO A 16 3.79 15.85 -5.69
C PRO A 16 2.80 14.81 -6.20
N VAL A 17 3.24 13.89 -7.05
CA VAL A 17 2.39 12.80 -7.58
C VAL A 17 1.98 11.83 -6.48
N VAL A 18 2.91 11.48 -5.59
CA VAL A 18 2.62 10.58 -4.44
C VAL A 18 1.67 11.25 -3.45
N LEU A 19 1.83 12.54 -3.19
CA LEU A 19 0.92 13.31 -2.34
C LEU A 19 -0.53 13.34 -2.86
N ARG A 20 -0.74 13.20 -4.18
CA ARG A 20 -2.08 13.10 -4.77
C ARG A 20 -2.86 11.86 -4.32
N MET A 21 -2.19 10.84 -3.84
CA MET A 21 -2.86 9.65 -3.25
C MET A 21 -3.71 10.00 -2.03
N LYS A 22 -3.50 11.15 -1.38
CA LYS A 22 -4.36 11.64 -0.29
C LYS A 22 -5.80 11.94 -0.73
N LEU A 23 -6.03 12.16 -2.02
CA LEU A 23 -7.34 12.46 -2.60
C LEU A 23 -8.20 11.21 -2.81
N TYR A 24 -7.62 10.02 -2.72
CA TYR A 24 -8.30 8.77 -3.06
C TYR A 24 -8.57 7.93 -1.82
N PRO A 25 -9.84 7.53 -1.57
CA PRO A 25 -10.15 6.62 -0.46
C PRO A 25 -9.57 5.23 -0.70
N HIS A 26 -9.25 4.54 0.37
CA HIS A 26 -8.74 3.18 0.32
C HIS A 26 -9.59 2.25 1.22
N HIS A 27 -9.09 1.85 2.37
CA HIS A 27 -9.82 1.02 3.33
C HIS A 27 -10.43 1.88 4.44
N GLY A 28 -11.74 1.80 4.65
CA GLY A 28 -12.44 2.57 5.66
C GLY A 28 -12.27 4.08 5.46
N ASN A 29 -11.90 4.81 6.51
CA ASN A 29 -11.62 6.26 6.47
C ASN A 29 -10.17 6.59 6.08
N THR A 30 -9.37 5.59 5.73
CA THR A 30 -7.97 5.76 5.36
C THR A 30 -7.88 6.09 3.87
N ASN A 31 -7.12 7.12 3.52
CA ASN A 31 -6.80 7.39 2.12
C ASN A 31 -5.62 6.53 1.64
N CYS A 32 -5.42 6.48 0.32
CA CYS A 32 -4.37 5.65 -0.29
C CYS A 32 -2.96 6.00 0.22
N TYR A 33 -2.66 7.29 0.41
CA TYR A 33 -1.37 7.74 0.95
C TYR A 33 -1.14 7.22 2.36
N GLN A 34 -2.12 7.35 3.25
CA GLN A 34 -2.02 6.87 4.63
C GLN A 34 -1.84 5.35 4.69
N HIS A 35 -2.59 4.61 3.86
CA HIS A 35 -2.44 3.16 3.76
C HIS A 35 -1.02 2.78 3.34
N CYS A 36 -0.50 3.37 2.26
CA CYS A 36 0.86 3.12 1.79
C CYS A 36 1.91 3.47 2.85
N LEU A 37 1.70 4.55 3.59
CA LEU A 37 2.59 4.94 4.68
C LEU A 37 2.61 3.90 5.82
N HIS A 38 1.45 3.38 6.20
CA HIS A 38 1.35 2.32 7.21
C HIS A 38 2.05 1.03 6.75
N VAL A 39 1.77 0.59 5.54
CA VAL A 39 2.41 -0.61 4.96
C VAL A 39 3.93 -0.43 4.86
N SER A 40 4.37 0.73 4.41
CA SER A 40 5.80 1.09 4.34
C SER A 40 6.49 0.97 5.70
N TYR A 41 5.88 1.50 6.75
CA TYR A 41 6.42 1.44 8.11
C TYR A 41 6.50 0.00 8.65
N TYR A 42 5.44 -0.79 8.51
CA TYR A 42 5.46 -2.18 8.94
C TYR A 42 6.45 -3.03 8.15
N ASN A 43 6.58 -2.80 6.84
CA ASN A 43 7.63 -3.44 6.04
C ASN A 43 9.02 -3.11 6.57
N TYR A 44 9.27 -1.84 6.89
CA TYR A 44 10.55 -1.39 7.45
C TYR A 44 10.85 -2.10 8.78
N VAL A 45 9.90 -2.11 9.71
CA VAL A 45 10.08 -2.72 11.04
C VAL A 45 10.34 -4.21 10.93
N TRP A 46 9.54 -4.95 10.18
CA TRP A 46 9.71 -6.39 10.03
C TRP A 46 10.98 -6.76 9.28
N CYS A 47 11.32 -6.02 8.22
CA CYS A 47 12.56 -6.28 7.49
C CYS A 47 13.80 -5.98 8.33
N ARG A 48 13.78 -4.95 9.17
CA ARG A 48 14.86 -4.74 10.16
C ARG A 48 14.97 -5.89 11.14
N PHE A 49 13.85 -6.33 11.67
CA PHE A 49 13.83 -7.46 12.62
C PHE A 49 14.41 -8.75 12.02
N PHE A 50 14.13 -9.02 10.75
CA PHE A 50 14.65 -10.21 10.06
C PHE A 50 15.98 -9.97 9.34
N HIS A 51 16.64 -8.84 9.54
CA HIS A 51 17.90 -8.48 8.88
C HIS A 51 17.84 -8.51 7.34
N LEU A 52 16.73 -8.04 6.79
CA LEU A 52 16.47 -7.89 5.35
C LEU A 52 16.73 -6.44 4.92
N ASP A 53 16.56 -6.16 3.62
CA ASP A 53 16.66 -4.79 3.09
C ASP A 53 15.44 -3.94 3.46
N ALA A 54 15.49 -3.38 4.68
CA ALA A 54 14.40 -2.57 5.23
C ALA A 54 14.15 -1.29 4.42
N LYS A 55 15.20 -0.67 3.88
CA LYS A 55 15.08 0.54 3.06
C LYS A 55 14.29 0.26 1.77
N SER A 56 14.67 -0.78 1.03
CA SER A 56 13.97 -1.15 -0.20
C SER A 56 12.53 -1.61 0.08
N ALA A 57 12.31 -2.34 1.17
CA ALA A 57 10.97 -2.75 1.58
C ALA A 57 10.07 -1.56 1.95
N ALA A 58 10.59 -0.56 2.65
CA ALA A 58 9.88 0.66 2.97
C ALA A 58 9.50 1.46 1.71
N ARG A 59 10.46 1.65 0.80
CA ARG A 59 10.27 2.39 -0.45
C ARG A 59 9.23 1.69 -1.35
N GLY A 60 9.35 0.40 -1.52
CA GLY A 60 8.38 -0.40 -2.26
C GLY A 60 6.99 -0.36 -1.61
N GLY A 61 6.92 -0.43 -0.29
CA GLY A 61 5.68 -0.30 0.47
C GLY A 61 5.00 1.05 0.27
N MET A 62 5.76 2.14 0.20
CA MET A 62 5.20 3.47 -0.05
C MET A 62 4.60 3.61 -1.47
N LEU A 63 5.09 2.83 -2.42
CA LEU A 63 4.72 2.90 -3.83
C LEU A 63 3.79 1.76 -4.30
N HIS A 64 3.49 0.77 -3.45
CA HIS A 64 2.81 -0.45 -3.90
C HIS A 64 1.40 -0.20 -4.47
N ASP A 65 0.71 0.82 -4.01
CA ASP A 65 -0.61 1.23 -4.47
C ASP A 65 -0.60 2.61 -5.18
N LEU A 66 0.48 2.92 -5.88
CA LEU A 66 0.59 4.18 -6.64
C LEU A 66 -0.30 4.15 -7.88
N PHE A 67 -1.59 4.28 -7.67
CA PHE A 67 -2.59 4.56 -8.69
C PHE A 67 -3.36 5.82 -8.32
N LEU A 68 -3.76 6.60 -9.32
CA LEU A 68 -4.35 7.93 -9.16
C LEU A 68 -5.83 7.91 -9.59
N TYR A 69 -6.60 6.98 -9.05
CA TYR A 69 -8.05 6.87 -9.25
C TYR A 69 -8.72 6.23 -8.02
N ASP A 70 -10.01 6.50 -7.82
CA ASP A 70 -10.81 5.82 -6.81
C ASP A 70 -11.17 4.41 -7.31
N TRP A 71 -10.55 3.39 -6.75
CA TRP A 71 -10.79 2.00 -7.17
C TRP A 71 -12.20 1.49 -6.83
N HIS A 72 -12.92 2.13 -5.88
CA HIS A 72 -14.32 1.79 -5.59
C HIS A 72 -15.27 2.14 -6.73
N THR A 73 -14.97 3.20 -7.48
CA THR A 73 -15.78 3.69 -8.60
C THR A 73 -15.18 3.38 -9.96
N HIS A 74 -13.89 3.05 -10.03
CA HIS A 74 -13.15 2.84 -11.28
C HIS A 74 -13.79 1.81 -12.21
N ALA A 75 -14.29 0.69 -11.67
CA ALA A 75 -14.94 -0.35 -12.45
C ALA A 75 -16.25 0.13 -13.13
N LYS A 76 -17.00 1.04 -12.50
CA LYS A 76 -18.18 1.67 -13.07
C LYS A 76 -17.86 2.62 -14.21
N GLU A 77 -16.80 3.42 -14.03
CA GLU A 77 -16.39 4.47 -14.96
C GLU A 77 -15.69 3.92 -16.20
N THR A 78 -14.87 2.87 -16.05
CA THR A 78 -14.01 2.35 -17.12
C THR A 78 -14.37 0.95 -17.60
N GLY A 79 -15.26 0.23 -16.91
CA GLY A 79 -15.59 -1.17 -17.17
C GLY A 79 -14.51 -2.16 -16.74
N GLN A 80 -13.44 -1.70 -16.10
CA GLN A 80 -12.35 -2.56 -15.58
C GLN A 80 -12.77 -3.19 -14.24
N ARG A 81 -13.20 -4.45 -14.28
CA ARG A 81 -13.73 -5.16 -13.11
C ARG A 81 -12.68 -5.83 -12.23
N PHE A 82 -11.44 -5.97 -12.72
CA PHE A 82 -10.38 -6.75 -12.06
C PHE A 82 -9.27 -5.88 -11.48
N HIS A 83 -9.63 -4.88 -10.68
CA HIS A 83 -8.66 -3.99 -10.03
C HIS A 83 -7.61 -4.77 -9.22
N GLY A 84 -8.02 -5.77 -8.41
CA GLY A 84 -7.11 -6.59 -7.63
C GLY A 84 -6.05 -7.35 -8.46
N LEU A 85 -6.33 -7.61 -9.74
CA LEU A 85 -5.41 -8.27 -10.67
C LEU A 85 -4.50 -7.30 -11.42
N THR A 86 -4.93 -6.05 -11.62
CA THR A 86 -4.27 -5.08 -12.50
C THR A 86 -3.54 -3.96 -11.77
N HIS A 87 -3.95 -3.60 -10.55
CA HIS A 87 -3.38 -2.45 -9.86
C HIS A 87 -1.89 -2.62 -9.48
N PRO A 88 -1.34 -3.80 -9.16
CA PRO A 88 0.09 -3.93 -8.92
C PRO A 88 0.93 -3.55 -10.13
N LYS A 89 0.49 -3.93 -11.33
CA LYS A 89 1.17 -3.58 -12.59
C LYS A 89 1.06 -2.08 -12.87
N THR A 90 -0.09 -1.49 -12.64
CA THR A 90 -0.31 -0.05 -12.79
C THR A 90 0.57 0.74 -11.83
N ALA A 91 0.63 0.36 -10.55
CA ALA A 91 1.49 0.96 -9.55
C ALA A 91 2.97 0.84 -9.91
N LEU A 92 3.41 -0.33 -10.35
CA LEU A 92 4.80 -0.56 -10.78
C LEU A 92 5.17 0.32 -11.97
N ASN A 93 4.32 0.42 -12.99
CA ASN A 93 4.57 1.26 -14.15
C ASN A 93 4.69 2.75 -13.77
N HIS A 94 3.80 3.26 -12.91
CA HIS A 94 3.86 4.62 -12.42
C HIS A 94 5.13 4.88 -11.60
N ALA A 95 5.47 4.00 -10.69
CA ALA A 95 6.64 4.11 -9.84
C ALA A 95 7.95 4.10 -10.65
N CYS A 96 8.06 3.23 -11.64
CA CYS A 96 9.23 3.15 -12.52
C CYS A 96 9.44 4.41 -13.37
N ARG A 97 8.36 5.13 -13.71
CA ARG A 97 8.44 6.41 -14.44
C ARG A 97 8.94 7.56 -13.58
N LEU A 98 8.67 7.52 -12.28
CA LEU A 98 8.92 8.63 -11.37
C LEU A 98 10.22 8.46 -10.57
N PHE A 99 10.63 7.22 -10.29
CA PHE A 99 11.76 6.91 -9.43
C PHE A 99 12.65 5.83 -10.02
N PRO A 100 13.99 5.90 -9.79
CA PRO A 100 14.88 4.80 -10.06
C PRO A 100 14.67 3.70 -9.01
N LEU A 101 14.14 2.55 -9.40
CA LEU A 101 13.82 1.44 -8.51
C LEU A 101 14.82 0.29 -8.67
N ASN A 102 15.23 -0.31 -7.56
CA ASN A 102 15.99 -1.55 -7.57
C ASN A 102 15.04 -2.77 -7.71
N ASP A 103 15.62 -3.96 -7.87
CA ASP A 103 14.86 -5.19 -8.10
C ASP A 103 13.98 -5.58 -6.91
N ILE A 104 14.42 -5.32 -5.68
CA ILE A 104 13.64 -5.58 -4.46
C ILE A 104 12.41 -4.67 -4.41
N GLU A 105 12.59 -3.38 -4.64
CA GLU A 105 11.49 -2.40 -4.70
C GLU A 105 10.45 -2.78 -5.75
N LYS A 106 10.90 -3.18 -6.94
CA LYS A 106 10.02 -3.65 -8.02
C LYS A 106 9.25 -4.92 -7.63
N ASP A 107 9.91 -5.88 -6.99
CA ASP A 107 9.26 -7.12 -6.55
C ASP A 107 8.22 -6.86 -5.46
N VAL A 108 8.53 -6.00 -4.49
CA VAL A 108 7.58 -5.58 -3.44
C VAL A 108 6.30 -5.00 -4.04
N ILE A 109 6.42 -4.11 -5.03
CA ILE A 109 5.26 -3.51 -5.71
C ILE A 109 4.52 -4.55 -6.55
N ARG A 110 5.23 -5.32 -7.36
CA ARG A 110 4.67 -6.29 -8.29
C ARG A 110 3.87 -7.39 -7.61
N ALA A 111 4.37 -7.90 -6.50
CA ALA A 111 3.90 -9.14 -5.89
C ALA A 111 3.01 -8.96 -4.66
N HIS A 112 2.70 -7.72 -4.24
CA HIS A 112 2.00 -7.48 -2.96
C HIS A 112 0.59 -8.10 -2.91
N MET A 113 -0.08 -8.30 -4.03
CA MET A 113 -1.43 -8.90 -4.08
C MET A 113 -1.44 -10.43 -4.13
N TRP A 114 -0.27 -11.08 -4.15
CA TRP A 114 -0.27 -12.54 -4.07
C TRP A 114 -1.02 -13.02 -2.81
N PRO A 115 -1.84 -14.08 -2.82
CA PRO A 115 -2.09 -15.02 -3.92
C PRO A 115 -3.23 -14.63 -4.89
N VAL A 116 -3.84 -13.45 -4.77
CA VAL A 116 -4.88 -12.98 -5.71
C VAL A 116 -4.31 -12.92 -7.14
N THR A 117 -3.12 -12.34 -7.29
CA THR A 117 -2.32 -12.41 -8.51
C THR A 117 -1.45 -13.68 -8.48
N PHE A 118 -2.05 -14.81 -8.71
CA PHE A 118 -1.47 -16.14 -8.50
C PHE A 118 -0.11 -16.36 -9.21
N PHE A 119 0.05 -15.84 -10.43
CA PHE A 119 1.29 -15.97 -11.19
C PHE A 119 2.37 -14.95 -10.81
N SER A 120 2.05 -13.99 -9.95
CA SER A 120 2.99 -12.96 -9.48
C SER A 120 3.53 -13.33 -8.10
N ILE A 121 4.14 -14.50 -7.98
CA ILE A 121 4.75 -14.97 -6.73
C ILE A 121 5.89 -14.04 -6.34
N PRO A 122 6.01 -13.64 -5.05
CA PRO A 122 7.16 -12.88 -4.58
C PRO A 122 8.47 -13.62 -4.80
N HIS A 123 9.49 -12.93 -5.35
CA HIS A 123 10.82 -13.48 -5.59
C HIS A 123 11.79 -13.17 -4.45
N THR A 124 11.48 -12.20 -3.60
CA THR A 124 12.30 -11.75 -2.48
C THR A 124 11.59 -11.98 -1.16
N LYS A 125 12.35 -12.05 -0.06
CA LYS A 125 11.78 -12.14 1.30
C LYS A 125 11.00 -10.87 1.64
N GLU A 126 11.48 -9.71 1.20
CA GLU A 126 10.80 -8.42 1.33
C GLU A 126 9.43 -8.43 0.61
N GLY A 127 9.37 -9.03 -0.57
CA GLY A 127 8.11 -9.25 -1.30
C GLY A 127 7.12 -10.14 -0.54
N TRP A 128 7.57 -11.17 0.16
CA TRP A 128 6.71 -11.99 1.03
C TRP A 128 6.20 -11.20 2.23
N ILE A 129 7.02 -10.34 2.81
CA ILE A 129 6.62 -9.52 3.96
C ILE A 129 5.50 -8.57 3.57
N ILE A 130 5.57 -7.89 2.43
CA ILE A 130 4.49 -6.98 2.02
C ILE A 130 3.17 -7.70 1.78
N THR A 131 3.18 -8.94 1.30
CA THR A 131 1.91 -9.69 1.12
C THR A 131 1.15 -9.84 2.44
N LEU A 132 1.86 -9.95 3.55
CA LEU A 132 1.29 -10.04 4.90
C LEU A 132 0.95 -8.67 5.48
N THR A 133 1.86 -7.71 5.39
CA THR A 133 1.68 -6.37 5.98
C THR A 133 0.57 -5.59 5.29
N ASP A 134 0.45 -5.67 3.98
CA ASP A 134 -0.62 -5.04 3.21
C ASP A 134 -1.99 -5.56 3.64
N LYS A 135 -2.16 -6.86 3.72
CA LYS A 135 -3.41 -7.48 4.17
C LYS A 135 -3.74 -7.17 5.63
N TYR A 136 -2.73 -7.16 6.49
CA TYR A 136 -2.89 -6.78 7.88
C TYR A 136 -3.35 -5.33 8.03
N CYS A 137 -2.70 -4.39 7.35
CA CYS A 137 -3.09 -2.98 7.37
C CYS A 137 -4.50 -2.78 6.82
N GLY A 138 -4.83 -3.39 5.69
CA GLY A 138 -6.16 -3.30 5.09
C GLY A 138 -7.26 -3.83 6.01
N ALA A 139 -7.05 -4.98 6.64
CA ALA A 139 -7.99 -5.56 7.60
C ALA A 139 -8.16 -4.67 8.85
N PHE A 140 -7.06 -4.18 9.41
CA PHE A 140 -7.09 -3.30 10.59
C PHE A 140 -7.83 -1.98 10.30
N GLU A 141 -7.56 -1.35 9.17
CA GLU A 141 -8.21 -0.11 8.75
C GLU A 141 -9.72 -0.31 8.55
N SER A 142 -10.12 -1.41 7.92
CA SER A 142 -11.53 -1.77 7.73
C SER A 142 -12.25 -2.06 9.05
N MET A 143 -11.61 -2.75 9.99
CA MET A 143 -12.16 -3.04 11.31
C MET A 143 -12.35 -1.78 12.18
N LYS A 144 -11.42 -0.83 12.09
CA LYS A 144 -11.50 0.45 12.79
C LYS A 144 -12.71 1.27 12.33
N GLU A 145 -13.02 1.24 11.04
CA GLU A 145 -14.23 1.83 10.48
C GLU A 145 -15.49 1.19 11.03
N ASN A 146 -15.59 -0.14 10.99
CA ASN A 146 -16.76 -0.86 11.49
C ASN A 146 -17.05 -0.59 12.98
N ARG A 147 -16.01 -0.45 13.80
CA ARG A 147 -16.17 -0.06 15.22
C ARG A 147 -16.73 1.36 15.38
N ARG A 148 -16.33 2.31 14.53
CA ARG A 148 -16.87 3.69 14.56
C ARG A 148 -18.33 3.72 14.16
N ILE A 149 -18.71 2.97 13.12
CA ILE A 149 -20.11 2.87 12.67
C ILE A 149 -20.97 2.25 13.76
N SER A 150 -20.52 1.16 14.38
CA SER A 150 -21.22 0.51 15.47
C SER A 150 -21.39 1.42 16.70
N GLY A 151 -20.36 2.19 17.05
CA GLY A 151 -20.43 3.16 18.14
C GLY A 151 -21.39 4.32 17.86
N LYS A 152 -21.46 4.81 16.62
CA LYS A 152 -22.41 5.86 16.23
C LYS A 152 -23.86 5.36 16.31
N ASN A 153 -24.14 4.18 15.79
CA ASN A 153 -25.48 3.59 15.85
C ASN A 153 -25.96 3.34 17.27
N PHE A 154 -25.04 3.06 18.20
CA PHE A 154 -25.38 2.89 19.61
C PHE A 154 -25.73 4.21 20.29
N VAL A 155 -25.07 5.32 19.91
CA VAL A 155 -25.35 6.66 20.46
C VAL A 155 -26.66 7.23 19.89
N GLU A 156 -27.03 6.91 18.66
CA GLU A 156 -28.31 7.33 18.05
C GLU A 156 -29.53 6.57 18.59
N LEU A 157 -29.30 5.41 19.23
CA LEU A 157 -30.35 4.58 19.82
C LEU A 157 -30.59 4.86 21.33
N MET A 158 -29.77 5.72 21.94
CA MET A 158 -29.93 6.17 23.32
C MET A 158 -30.48 7.59 23.40
#